data_afc642817f87c1171c176edfeab99500
#
_entry.id   afc642817f87c1171c176edfeab99500
#
_cell.length_a   1.000
_cell.length_b   1.000
_cell.length_c   1.000
_cell.angle_alpha   90.00
_cell.angle_beta   90.00
_cell.angle_gamma   90.00
#
_symmetry.space_group_name_H-M   'P 1'
#
loop_
_entity.id
_entity.type
_entity.pdbx_description
1 polymer ?
#
loop_
_entity_poly.entity_id
_entity_poly.type
_entity_poly.pdbx_seq_one_letter_code
_entity_poly.pdbx_strand_id
1 'polypeptide(L)'
;MLVWYSDYFWSDNSVGDHPGQGLVLPVDARPDILHWKDDGTNMRGRFQPFDATFGTPAESITLHHNGVATTIPAQKAVNVFDDNLSYYRASDPADAISHYQAGWFSVDNPHSGTKIRVMSVTSGGFMQIQVTPPPAG
;
A
#
# COMPACT_ATOMS: atom_id res chain seq x y z
N MET A 1 1.93 -10.85 5.41
CA MET A 1 2.89 -10.90 4.26
C MET A 1 3.10 -9.48 3.73
N LEU A 2 4.33 -9.04 3.59
CA LEU A 2 4.67 -7.84 2.81
C LEU A 2 5.02 -8.26 1.39
N VAL A 3 4.57 -7.48 0.41
CA VAL A 3 4.95 -7.61 -0.99
C VAL A 3 5.80 -6.39 -1.35
N TRP A 4 6.90 -6.64 -2.04
CA TRP A 4 7.81 -5.61 -2.49
C TRP A 4 7.86 -5.63 -4.02
N TYR A 5 7.68 -4.46 -4.62
CA TYR A 5 8.03 -4.21 -6.00
C TYR A 5 9.52 -3.87 -6.07
N SER A 6 10.22 -4.39 -7.07
CA SER A 6 11.61 -4.04 -7.31
C SER A 6 11.85 -3.89 -8.80
N ASP A 7 12.44 -2.75 -9.19
CA ASP A 7 12.82 -2.48 -10.57
C ASP A 7 14.27 -1.96 -10.60
N TYR A 8 15.15 -2.80 -11.10
CA TYR A 8 16.60 -2.51 -11.20
C TYR A 8 16.95 -1.49 -12.30
N PHE A 9 15.97 -1.00 -13.04
CA PHE A 9 16.16 0.15 -13.93
C PHE A 9 16.45 1.42 -13.14
N TRP A 10 15.89 1.52 -11.93
CA TRP A 10 16.05 2.65 -11.04
C TRP A 10 17.19 2.41 -10.03
N SER A 11 17.93 3.45 -9.69
CA SER A 11 18.98 3.40 -8.66
C SER A 11 18.52 3.93 -7.30
N ASP A 12 17.28 4.43 -7.20
CA ASP A 12 16.71 5.04 -6.00
C ASP A 12 15.20 4.80 -5.91
N ASN A 13 14.56 5.37 -4.89
CA ASN A 13 13.12 5.30 -4.63
C ASN A 13 12.46 6.69 -4.68
N SER A 14 12.95 7.57 -5.56
CA SER A 14 12.41 8.93 -5.71
C SER A 14 11.07 8.92 -6.47
N VAL A 15 9.98 8.60 -5.80
CA VAL A 15 8.64 8.62 -6.41
C VAL A 15 8.20 10.00 -6.91
N GLY A 16 8.93 11.05 -6.58
CA GLY A 16 8.74 12.38 -7.15
C GLY A 16 9.24 12.49 -8.60
N ASP A 17 10.29 11.76 -8.93
CA ASP A 17 10.91 11.76 -10.25
C ASP A 17 10.34 10.65 -11.14
N HIS A 18 10.00 9.50 -10.55
CA HIS A 18 9.42 8.33 -11.23
C HIS A 18 8.24 7.77 -10.43
N PRO A 19 7.05 8.39 -10.53
CA PRO A 19 5.88 8.08 -9.71
C PRO A 19 5.46 6.61 -9.77
N GLY A 20 5.36 5.98 -8.59
CA GLY A 20 4.95 4.58 -8.45
C GLY A 20 6.03 3.56 -8.79
N GLN A 21 7.23 4.01 -9.16
CA GLN A 21 8.35 3.16 -9.53
C GLN A 21 9.57 3.45 -8.66
N GLY A 22 10.50 2.50 -8.56
CA GLY A 22 11.72 2.66 -7.77
C GLY A 22 12.47 1.36 -7.60
N LEU A 23 13.68 1.45 -7.04
CA LEU A 23 14.54 0.30 -6.81
C LEU A 23 13.85 -0.76 -5.93
N VAL A 24 13.22 -0.34 -4.83
CA VAL A 24 12.43 -1.21 -3.94
C VAL A 24 11.32 -0.41 -3.28
N LEU A 25 10.06 -0.73 -3.59
CA LEU A 25 8.89 -0.08 -3.00
C LEU A 25 7.96 -1.11 -2.35
N PRO A 26 7.38 -0.84 -1.17
CA PRO A 26 6.36 -1.70 -0.60
C PRO A 26 5.04 -1.57 -1.38
N VAL A 27 4.41 -2.69 -1.69
CA VAL A 27 3.05 -2.71 -2.22
C VAL A 27 2.07 -2.69 -1.05
N ASP A 28 1.25 -1.65 -0.98
CA ASP A 28 0.26 -1.50 0.07
C ASP A 28 -0.99 -2.32 -0.24
N ALA A 29 -1.36 -3.23 0.67
CA ALA A 29 -2.58 -4.01 0.55
C ALA A 29 -3.85 -3.14 0.58
N ARG A 30 -3.76 -1.92 1.10
CA ARG A 30 -4.85 -0.94 1.25
C ARG A 30 -4.40 0.42 0.77
N PRO A 31 -4.27 0.61 -0.56
CA PRO A 31 -3.65 1.80 -1.15
C PRO A 31 -4.55 3.04 -1.12
N ASP A 32 -5.62 3.05 -0.34
CA ASP A 32 -6.50 4.20 -0.20
C ASP A 32 -5.81 5.31 0.58
N ILE A 33 -5.93 6.55 0.10
CA ILE A 33 -5.29 7.71 0.71
C ILE A 33 -6.05 8.07 1.99
N LEU A 34 -5.33 8.11 3.11
CA LEU A 34 -5.87 8.49 4.40
C LEU A 34 -5.74 10.00 4.63
N HIS A 35 -6.74 10.58 5.30
CA HIS A 35 -6.82 12.02 5.51
C HIS A 35 -6.94 12.38 6.99
N TRP A 36 -6.37 13.54 7.37
CA TRP A 36 -6.56 14.12 8.68
C TRP A 36 -7.97 14.66 8.85
N LYS A 37 -8.53 14.50 10.04
CA LYS A 37 -9.90 14.92 10.33
C LYS A 37 -10.04 16.43 10.47
N ASP A 38 -8.99 17.13 10.87
CA ASP A 38 -9.02 18.58 11.15
C ASP A 38 -9.04 19.42 9.87
N ASP A 39 -8.23 19.09 8.89
CA ASP A 39 -8.06 19.90 7.68
C ASP A 39 -8.30 19.14 6.37
N GLY A 40 -8.51 17.82 6.43
CA GLY A 40 -8.76 16.98 5.26
C GLY A 40 -7.53 16.71 4.39
N THR A 41 -6.34 17.19 4.79
CA THR A 41 -5.11 16.90 4.05
C THR A 41 -4.70 15.43 4.18
N ASN A 42 -3.97 14.91 3.20
CA ASN A 42 -3.54 13.52 3.22
C ASN A 42 -2.50 13.26 4.33
N MET A 43 -2.57 12.05 4.88
CA MET A 43 -1.56 11.55 5.81
C MET A 43 -0.34 11.14 5.00
N ARG A 44 0.77 11.88 5.14
CA ARG A 44 1.99 11.61 4.37
C ARG A 44 2.71 10.34 4.83
N GLY A 45 3.36 9.72 3.91
CA GLY A 45 4.26 8.58 3.87
C GLY A 45 4.54 7.72 5.07
N ARG A 46 4.80 8.28 6.20
CA ARG A 46 5.21 7.47 7.37
C ARG A 46 4.08 6.67 7.99
N PHE A 47 2.85 7.13 7.79
CA PHE A 47 1.67 6.54 8.46
C PHE A 47 0.87 5.65 7.52
N GLN A 48 0.95 5.90 6.22
CA GLN A 48 0.17 5.16 5.23
C GLN A 48 0.48 3.64 5.22
N PRO A 49 1.76 3.20 5.29
CA PRO A 49 2.05 1.77 5.18
C PRO A 49 1.80 0.95 6.45
N PHE A 50 1.20 1.52 7.52
CA PHE A 50 0.98 0.76 8.76
C PHE A 50 0.08 -0.47 8.53
N ASP A 51 -0.77 -0.45 7.52
CA ASP A 51 -1.72 -1.49 7.15
C ASP A 51 -1.41 -2.18 5.81
N ALA A 52 -0.19 -1.98 5.28
CA ALA A 52 0.25 -2.50 3.97
C ALA A 52 0.33 -4.03 3.88
N THR A 53 0.18 -4.76 4.98
CA THR A 53 0.35 -6.22 5.01
C THR A 53 -0.83 -6.97 4.41
N PHE A 54 -0.51 -7.97 3.58
CA PHE A 54 -1.47 -8.98 3.13
C PHE A 54 -1.61 -10.12 4.13
N GLY A 55 -2.84 -10.62 4.31
CA GLY A 55 -3.16 -11.79 5.12
C GLY A 55 -3.35 -11.52 6.62
N THR A 56 -3.20 -10.29 7.06
CA THR A 56 -3.46 -9.89 8.45
C THR A 56 -4.43 -8.71 8.49
N PRO A 57 -5.32 -8.63 9.48
CA PRO A 57 -6.11 -7.42 9.70
C PRO A 57 -5.19 -6.27 10.15
N ALA A 58 -5.62 -5.05 9.91
CA ALA A 58 -5.02 -3.88 10.52
C ALA A 58 -5.81 -3.49 11.77
N GLU A 59 -5.14 -3.22 12.86
CA GLU A 59 -5.77 -2.72 14.08
C GLU A 59 -6.14 -1.24 13.94
N SER A 60 -7.10 -0.80 14.75
CA SER A 60 -7.44 0.62 14.82
C SER A 60 -6.28 1.42 15.41
N ILE A 61 -5.97 2.56 14.80
CA ILE A 61 -4.95 3.49 15.30
C ILE A 61 -5.54 4.89 15.40
N THR A 62 -5.18 5.62 16.47
CA THR A 62 -5.54 7.03 16.62
C THR A 62 -4.28 7.88 16.56
N LEU A 63 -4.26 8.81 15.64
CA LEU A 63 -3.20 9.76 15.40
C LEU A 63 -3.69 11.18 15.70
N HIS A 64 -2.78 12.09 16.02
CA HIS A 64 -3.11 13.49 16.32
C HIS A 64 -2.40 14.43 15.34
N HIS A 65 -3.16 15.34 14.77
CA HIS A 65 -2.66 16.42 13.92
C HIS A 65 -3.25 17.73 14.42
N ASN A 66 -2.42 18.74 14.64
CA ASN A 66 -2.84 20.04 15.20
C ASN A 66 -3.71 19.92 16.46
N GLY A 67 -3.45 18.93 17.32
CA GLY A 67 -4.24 18.66 18.52
C GLY A 67 -5.58 17.94 18.30
N VAL A 68 -5.95 17.64 17.06
CA VAL A 68 -7.18 16.91 16.70
C VAL A 68 -6.87 15.44 16.49
N ALA A 69 -7.67 14.59 17.16
CA ALA A 69 -7.55 13.13 17.03
C ALA A 69 -8.24 12.63 15.75
N THR A 70 -7.51 11.88 14.93
CA THR A 70 -8.04 11.16 13.78
C THR A 70 -7.88 9.66 14.04
N THR A 71 -9.00 8.93 14.08
CA THR A 71 -9.00 7.48 14.27
C THR A 71 -9.17 6.80 12.93
N ILE A 72 -8.19 5.98 12.56
CA ILE A 72 -8.28 5.05 11.43
C ILE A 72 -8.88 3.76 11.99
N PRO A 73 -10.06 3.31 11.49
CA PRO A 73 -10.72 2.13 12.04
C PRO A 73 -9.95 0.85 11.70
N ALA A 74 -10.18 -0.19 12.49
CA ALA A 74 -9.68 -1.52 12.19
C ALA A 74 -10.20 -2.00 10.83
N GLN A 75 -9.33 -2.68 10.09
CA GLN A 75 -9.62 -3.14 8.73
C GLN A 75 -9.44 -4.66 8.62
N LYS A 76 -10.30 -5.29 7.81
CA LYS A 76 -10.21 -6.73 7.55
C LYS A 76 -8.94 -7.08 6.78
N ALA A 77 -8.49 -8.33 6.92
CA ALA A 77 -7.38 -8.84 6.15
C ALA A 77 -7.67 -8.79 4.64
N VAL A 78 -6.68 -8.32 3.86
CA VAL A 78 -6.63 -8.47 2.41
C VAL A 78 -5.76 -9.69 2.12
N ASN A 79 -6.38 -10.79 1.71
CA ASN A 79 -5.69 -12.09 1.65
C ASN A 79 -5.00 -12.36 0.31
N VAL A 80 -5.18 -11.49 -0.68
CA VAL A 80 -4.64 -11.71 -2.03
C VAL A 80 -3.92 -10.48 -2.51
N PHE A 81 -2.64 -10.63 -2.85
CA PHE A 81 -1.98 -9.77 -3.79
C PHE A 81 -2.35 -10.26 -5.21
N ASP A 82 -2.87 -9.40 -6.05
CA ASP A 82 -3.19 -9.67 -7.45
C ASP A 82 -2.53 -8.62 -8.33
N ASP A 83 -1.50 -9.01 -9.05
CA ASP A 83 -0.73 -8.11 -9.89
C ASP A 83 -1.56 -7.46 -11.04
N ASN A 84 -2.74 -7.99 -11.34
CA ASN A 84 -3.66 -7.35 -12.30
C ASN A 84 -4.46 -6.18 -11.70
N LEU A 85 -4.46 -6.03 -10.37
CA LEU A 85 -5.09 -4.90 -9.71
C LEU A 85 -4.15 -3.70 -9.69
N SER A 86 -4.72 -2.50 -9.75
CA SER A 86 -3.94 -1.28 -9.58
C SER A 86 -3.73 -1.00 -8.09
N TYR A 87 -2.47 -0.88 -7.70
CA TYR A 87 -2.03 -0.37 -6.40
C TYR A 87 -1.51 1.07 -6.53
N TYR A 88 -1.67 1.68 -7.69
CA TYR A 88 -1.22 3.03 -8.00
C TYR A 88 -2.30 4.07 -7.77
N ARG A 89 -1.90 5.21 -7.21
CA ARG A 89 -2.74 6.40 -7.03
C ARG A 89 -2.03 7.60 -7.65
N ALA A 90 -2.56 8.06 -8.77
CA ALA A 90 -1.99 9.20 -9.50
C ALA A 90 -2.33 10.55 -8.85
N SER A 91 -3.42 10.63 -8.11
CA SER A 91 -3.91 11.87 -7.50
C SER A 91 -4.72 11.57 -6.24
N ASP A 92 -4.87 12.59 -5.43
CA ASP A 92 -5.77 12.61 -4.28
C ASP A 92 -6.90 13.64 -4.55
N PRO A 93 -8.06 13.21 -5.03
CA PRO A 93 -9.16 14.12 -5.32
C PRO A 93 -9.79 14.75 -4.08
N ALA A 94 -9.52 14.23 -2.89
CA ALA A 94 -10.01 14.76 -1.63
C ALA A 94 -9.06 15.81 -1.01
N ASP A 95 -7.83 15.93 -1.50
CA ASP A 95 -6.88 16.95 -1.07
C ASP A 95 -7.05 18.23 -1.92
N ALA A 96 -7.87 19.17 -1.44
CA ALA A 96 -8.16 20.42 -2.12
C ALA A 96 -6.94 21.34 -2.34
N ILE A 97 -5.83 21.08 -1.63
CA ILE A 97 -4.61 21.90 -1.70
C ILE A 97 -3.53 21.23 -2.56
N SER A 98 -3.80 20.04 -3.09
CA SER A 98 -2.88 19.29 -3.96
C SER A 98 -1.49 19.02 -3.36
N HIS A 99 -1.45 18.68 -2.08
CA HIS A 99 -0.21 18.26 -1.41
C HIS A 99 0.21 16.84 -1.76
N TYR A 100 -0.69 16.07 -2.39
CA TYR A 100 -0.39 14.71 -2.80
C TYR A 100 0.53 14.71 -4.02
N GLN A 101 1.60 13.96 -3.92
CA GLN A 101 2.48 13.70 -5.04
C GLN A 101 2.15 12.33 -5.64
N ALA A 102 2.00 12.28 -6.95
CA ALA A 102 1.67 11.05 -7.67
C ALA A 102 2.62 9.91 -7.30
N GLY A 103 2.08 8.73 -7.08
CA GLY A 103 2.86 7.56 -6.69
C GLY A 103 3.34 7.52 -5.24
N TRP A 104 3.07 8.54 -4.42
CA TRP A 104 3.30 8.42 -2.97
C TRP A 104 2.46 7.27 -2.42
N PHE A 105 3.11 6.37 -1.64
CA PHE A 105 2.51 5.21 -0.97
C PHE A 105 1.86 4.18 -1.88
N SER A 106 2.09 4.25 -3.17
CA SER A 106 1.50 3.36 -4.15
C SER A 106 2.52 2.93 -5.18
N VAL A 107 2.27 1.81 -5.83
CA VAL A 107 3.19 1.17 -6.77
C VAL A 107 2.48 0.93 -8.08
N ASP A 108 3.15 1.27 -9.16
CA ASP A 108 2.76 0.91 -10.52
C ASP A 108 3.38 -0.45 -10.85
N ASN A 109 2.67 -1.52 -10.51
CA ASN A 109 3.13 -2.89 -10.69
C ASN A 109 2.99 -3.34 -12.16
N PRO A 110 3.76 -4.37 -12.60
CA PRO A 110 3.91 -4.70 -14.02
C PRO A 110 2.70 -5.37 -14.67
N HIS A 111 1.63 -5.70 -13.93
CA HIS A 111 0.43 -6.38 -14.43
C HIS A 111 0.73 -7.70 -15.17
N SER A 112 1.68 -8.47 -14.65
CA SER A 112 2.11 -9.75 -15.22
C SER A 112 1.07 -10.87 -15.07
N GLY A 113 0.11 -10.70 -14.16
CA GLY A 113 -0.89 -11.72 -13.84
C GLY A 113 -0.50 -12.63 -12.66
N THR A 114 0.60 -12.34 -11.99
CA THR A 114 1.00 -13.06 -10.78
C THR A 114 0.02 -12.81 -9.64
N LYS A 115 -0.36 -13.88 -8.92
CA LYS A 115 -1.18 -13.75 -7.69
C LYS A 115 -0.52 -14.48 -6.54
N ILE A 116 -0.59 -13.89 -5.35
CA ILE A 116 -0.12 -14.50 -4.11
C ILE A 116 -1.26 -14.45 -3.09
N ARG A 117 -1.76 -15.62 -2.71
CA ARG A 117 -2.85 -15.77 -1.74
C ARG A 117 -2.29 -16.25 -0.41
N VAL A 118 -2.64 -15.56 0.68
CA VAL A 118 -2.43 -16.05 2.05
C VAL A 118 -3.57 -17.00 2.38
N MET A 119 -3.23 -18.28 2.60
CA MET A 119 -4.19 -19.34 2.89
C MET A 119 -4.48 -19.45 4.38
N SER A 120 -3.45 -19.35 5.19
CA SER A 120 -3.57 -19.39 6.65
C SER A 120 -2.36 -18.75 7.33
N VAL A 121 -2.58 -18.31 8.57
CA VAL A 121 -1.52 -17.89 9.50
C VAL A 121 -1.71 -18.68 10.79
N THR A 122 -0.68 -19.40 11.23
CA THR A 122 -0.72 -20.18 12.47
C THR A 122 -0.39 -19.31 13.68
N SER A 123 -0.75 -19.78 14.89
CA SER A 123 -0.37 -19.13 16.15
C SER A 123 1.14 -19.06 16.37
N GLY A 124 1.92 -19.93 15.71
CA GLY A 124 3.39 -19.89 15.71
C GLY A 124 4.01 -18.91 14.72
N GLY A 125 3.21 -18.09 14.05
CA GLY A 125 3.68 -17.09 13.09
C GLY A 125 4.04 -17.64 11.70
N PHE A 126 3.76 -18.90 11.42
CA PHE A 126 3.95 -19.47 10.07
C PHE A 126 2.78 -19.08 9.17
N MET A 127 3.10 -18.74 7.95
CA MET A 127 2.13 -18.36 6.92
C MET A 127 2.19 -19.36 5.77
N GLN A 128 1.03 -19.92 5.41
CA GLN A 128 0.88 -20.73 4.20
C GLN A 128 0.41 -19.80 3.06
N ILE A 129 1.12 -19.83 1.96
CA ILE A 129 0.78 -19.05 0.76
C ILE A 129 0.60 -19.97 -0.44
N GLN A 130 -0.24 -19.53 -1.38
CA GLN A 130 -0.38 -20.09 -2.71
C GLN A 130 0.08 -19.04 -3.72
N VAL A 131 1.00 -19.40 -4.58
CA VAL A 131 1.46 -18.55 -5.69
C VAL A 131 0.86 -19.08 -7.00
N THR A 132 0.21 -18.19 -7.73
CA THR A 132 -0.22 -18.44 -9.11
C THR A 132 0.70 -17.61 -10.00
N PRO A 133 1.54 -18.27 -10.83
CA PRO A 133 2.43 -17.55 -11.73
C PRO A 133 1.65 -16.84 -12.84
N PRO A 134 2.28 -15.93 -13.59
CA PRO A 134 1.68 -15.37 -14.79
C PRO A 134 1.29 -16.48 -15.77
N PRO A 135 0.30 -16.23 -16.64
CA PRO A 135 -0.04 -17.15 -17.73
C PRO A 135 1.20 -17.45 -18.58
N ALA A 136 1.33 -18.69 -19.02
CA ALA A 136 2.34 -19.01 -20.02
C ALA A 136 2.04 -18.22 -21.31
N GLY A 137 3.03 -17.46 -21.77
CA GLY A 137 2.94 -16.72 -23.03
C GLY A 137 2.97 -17.65 -24.25
#